data_cf938d93521d2bce1aabf85847e9584d
#
_entry.id   cf938d93521d2bce1aabf85847e9584d
#
_cell.length_a   1.000
_cell.length_b   1.000
_cell.length_c   1.000
_cell.angle_alpha   90.00
_cell.angle_beta   90.00
_cell.angle_gamma   90.00
#
_symmetry.space_group_name_H-M   'P 1'
#
loop_
_entity.id
_entity.type
_entity.pdbx_description
1 polymer ?
#
loop_
_entity_poly.entity_id
_entity_poly.type
_entity_poly.pdbx_seq_one_letter_code
_entity_poly.pdbx_strand_id
1 'polypeptide(L)'
;MRSPYFPARTVLFHKEPNGVTYRVPGLLYLSRSRTFLAFCEERLSPSDSQAHLLVMRKGTFYRNYVEWEDMRVLGSALLPGHRSMNPCPVYDEFTGTLFLFFIAVLGHTSESYQLVTGKNVTRLCYTCSTDDGDTWSPVTDLTKRVIGETIKEWATFALGPGHGIQLKSGRLLVPAYAYHIECKECFGQLCQTTPHAFCFHSDTHGQTWRFGEAVPGPESVECQMVSVDEEDGTNVLYCNARSPLGYRVQALSLDDGAVFQQGQLVQRLVEPRNGCHGSTVGFPAPLQLCHTLNHHLHQPIHHCRHWTSCMTDSNHTNSPSPNIKAPPDFLTPTWVVYSHPTWTNARKDLGVFLSLFPRDPDSWRGPWVIYEGPSAYSDLAYLELPPSPGAPPAVAFACLFECGSKTAYDEICFCIFTLYELIDNLPRNVQLGGNKHEYKRQTSRTSQSCTSRHDAQSTAAFHQVKKRRKKSKLTEMCSVS
;
A
#
# COMPACT_ATOMS: atom_id res chain seq x y z
N MET A 1 -9.96 22.85 21.95
CA MET A 1 -9.53 21.69 21.17
C MET A 1 -10.68 20.70 21.18
N ARG A 2 -11.10 20.17 20.01
CA ARG A 2 -12.05 19.04 19.98
C ARG A 2 -11.32 17.83 20.54
N SER A 3 -12.00 16.99 21.33
CA SER A 3 -11.47 15.69 21.73
C SER A 3 -11.16 14.87 20.48
N PRO A 4 -10.04 14.12 20.42
CA PRO A 4 -9.76 13.26 19.27
C PRO A 4 -10.90 12.24 19.08
N TYR A 5 -11.36 12.09 17.85
CA TYR A 5 -12.38 11.12 17.49
C TYR A 5 -11.73 9.88 16.90
N PHE A 6 -12.11 8.72 17.40
CA PHE A 6 -11.67 7.43 16.91
C PHE A 6 -12.88 6.60 16.46
N PRO A 7 -12.83 5.96 15.29
CA PRO A 7 -13.88 5.03 14.87
C PRO A 7 -14.02 3.88 15.87
N ALA A 8 -15.24 3.42 16.07
CA ALA A 8 -15.48 2.20 16.84
C ALA A 8 -14.80 1.01 16.16
N ARG A 9 -14.13 0.17 16.96
CA ARG A 9 -13.39 -0.98 16.45
C ARG A 9 -13.88 -2.28 17.05
N THR A 10 -13.77 -3.36 16.26
CA THR A 10 -14.02 -4.74 16.66
C THR A 10 -12.72 -5.53 16.53
N VAL A 11 -12.32 -6.27 17.56
CA VAL A 11 -11.18 -7.19 17.50
C VAL A 11 -11.63 -8.44 16.74
N LEU A 12 -10.99 -8.74 15.61
CA LEU A 12 -11.29 -9.94 14.83
C LEU A 12 -10.35 -11.10 15.15
N PHE A 13 -9.08 -10.81 15.36
CA PHE A 13 -8.08 -11.80 15.71
C PHE A 13 -7.24 -11.25 16.87
N HIS A 14 -6.96 -12.07 17.87
CA HIS A 14 -6.15 -11.67 19.01
C HIS A 14 -5.10 -12.73 19.31
N LYS A 15 -3.95 -12.27 19.79
CA LYS A 15 -2.86 -13.16 20.22
C LYS A 15 -3.34 -14.10 21.29
N GLU A 16 -3.03 -15.39 21.12
CA GLU A 16 -3.42 -16.44 22.03
C GLU A 16 -2.43 -16.61 23.21
N PRO A 17 -2.89 -17.16 24.33
CA PRO A 17 -2.02 -17.42 25.49
C PRO A 17 -0.85 -18.37 25.22
N ASN A 18 -1.00 -19.28 24.23
CA ASN A 18 0.03 -20.23 23.77
C ASN A 18 1.10 -19.56 22.89
N GLY A 19 0.96 -18.27 22.55
CA GLY A 19 1.89 -17.49 21.73
C GLY A 19 1.50 -17.38 20.25
N VAL A 20 0.47 -18.09 19.80
CA VAL A 20 -0.07 -17.94 18.43
C VAL A 20 -0.46 -16.48 18.22
N THR A 21 -0.05 -15.95 17.07
CA THR A 21 -0.17 -14.55 16.72
C THR A 21 -0.73 -14.43 15.32
N TYR A 22 -1.56 -13.43 15.06
CA TYR A 22 -2.18 -13.17 13.77
C TYR A 22 -1.59 -11.92 13.17
N ARG A 23 -1.15 -12.00 11.90
CA ARG A 23 -0.46 -10.90 11.24
C ARG A 23 -0.82 -10.77 9.75
N VAL A 24 -0.43 -9.66 9.15
CA VAL A 24 -0.54 -9.39 7.70
C VAL A 24 -2.01 -9.44 7.25
N PRO A 25 -2.80 -8.42 7.60
CA PRO A 25 -4.21 -8.36 7.24
C PRO A 25 -4.42 -8.20 5.73
N GLY A 26 -5.46 -8.86 5.20
CA GLY A 26 -6.02 -8.64 3.88
C GLY A 26 -7.53 -8.49 4.01
N LEU A 27 -8.12 -7.50 3.35
CA LEU A 27 -9.53 -7.17 3.44
C LEU A 27 -10.16 -7.04 2.06
N LEU A 28 -11.30 -7.68 1.89
CA LEU A 28 -12.11 -7.52 0.68
C LEU A 28 -13.56 -7.26 1.08
N TYR A 29 -14.23 -6.37 0.33
CA TYR A 29 -15.66 -6.14 0.42
C TYR A 29 -16.35 -6.52 -0.87
N LEU A 30 -17.26 -7.48 -0.81
CA LEU A 30 -18.10 -7.92 -1.92
C LEU A 30 -19.41 -7.12 -1.88
N SER A 31 -19.53 -6.15 -2.77
CA SER A 31 -20.65 -5.20 -2.77
C SER A 31 -22.00 -5.88 -3.03
N ARG A 32 -22.03 -6.89 -3.91
CA ARG A 32 -23.25 -7.63 -4.29
C ARG A 32 -23.88 -8.37 -3.10
N SER A 33 -23.08 -9.08 -2.33
CA SER A 33 -23.53 -9.84 -1.15
C SER A 33 -23.42 -9.05 0.14
N ARG A 34 -22.83 -7.83 0.11
CA ARG A 34 -22.52 -7.02 1.29
C ARG A 34 -21.67 -7.78 2.31
N THR A 35 -20.71 -8.53 1.82
CA THR A 35 -19.88 -9.41 2.63
C THR A 35 -18.46 -8.86 2.71
N PHE A 36 -17.92 -8.80 3.92
CA PHE A 36 -16.50 -8.61 4.17
C PHE A 36 -15.82 -9.95 4.31
N LEU A 37 -14.63 -10.06 3.73
CA LEU A 37 -13.72 -11.18 3.93
C LEU A 37 -12.42 -10.62 4.52
N ALA A 38 -12.13 -10.99 5.76
CA ALA A 38 -10.93 -10.61 6.48
C ALA A 38 -9.97 -11.79 6.55
N PHE A 39 -8.79 -11.64 5.97
CA PHE A 39 -7.73 -12.67 5.91
C PHE A 39 -6.54 -12.24 6.77
N CYS A 40 -5.81 -13.20 7.32
CA CYS A 40 -4.50 -12.96 7.90
C CYS A 40 -3.69 -14.27 7.98
N GLU A 41 -2.42 -14.12 8.35
CA GLU A 41 -1.53 -15.23 8.66
C GLU A 41 -1.71 -15.63 10.12
N GLU A 42 -1.89 -16.92 10.38
CA GLU A 42 -1.67 -17.53 11.67
C GLU A 42 -0.19 -17.88 11.80
N ARG A 43 0.43 -17.45 12.88
CA ARG A 43 1.86 -17.68 13.17
C ARG A 43 2.02 -18.30 14.55
N LEU A 44 2.96 -19.23 14.67
CA LEU A 44 3.30 -19.85 15.97
C LEU A 44 4.00 -18.87 16.93
N SER A 45 4.51 -17.76 16.40
CA SER A 45 5.03 -16.60 17.13
C SER A 45 5.00 -15.37 16.20
N PRO A 46 5.29 -14.12 16.66
CA PRO A 46 5.31 -12.94 15.80
C PRO A 46 6.32 -12.98 14.63
N SER A 47 7.29 -13.90 14.64
CA SER A 47 8.33 -14.03 13.61
C SER A 47 7.78 -14.52 12.27
N ASP A 48 8.25 -13.95 11.15
CA ASP A 48 7.87 -14.35 9.80
C ASP A 48 8.21 -15.83 9.49
N SER A 49 9.35 -16.32 10.03
CA SER A 49 9.75 -17.73 9.88
C SER A 49 8.83 -18.71 10.59
N GLN A 50 7.95 -18.22 11.47
CA GLN A 50 6.96 -18.99 12.23
C GLN A 50 5.54 -18.84 11.67
N ALA A 51 5.38 -18.21 10.50
CA ALA A 51 4.12 -18.25 9.76
C ALA A 51 3.76 -19.71 9.47
N HIS A 52 2.47 -20.03 9.50
CA HIS A 52 2.00 -21.40 9.38
C HIS A 52 0.87 -21.51 8.37
N LEU A 53 -0.29 -20.94 8.68
CA LEU A 53 -1.51 -21.07 7.90
C LEU A 53 -2.08 -19.70 7.53
N LEU A 54 -3.01 -19.68 6.58
CA LEU A 54 -3.91 -18.55 6.38
C LEU A 54 -5.25 -18.86 7.05
N VAL A 55 -5.81 -17.82 7.67
CA VAL A 55 -7.11 -17.86 8.31
C VAL A 55 -7.99 -16.75 7.78
N MET A 56 -9.30 -16.92 7.88
CA MET A 56 -10.26 -15.92 7.47
C MET A 56 -11.43 -15.81 8.45
N ARG A 57 -12.09 -14.65 8.45
CA ARG A 57 -13.43 -14.42 8.97
C ARG A 57 -14.31 -13.83 7.87
N LYS A 58 -15.54 -14.27 7.81
CA LYS A 58 -16.58 -13.72 6.94
C LYS A 58 -17.46 -12.81 7.78
N GLY A 59 -17.77 -11.63 7.27
CA GLY A 59 -18.61 -10.65 7.96
C GLY A 59 -19.73 -10.16 7.06
N THR A 60 -20.98 -10.27 7.49
CA THR A 60 -22.13 -9.74 6.77
C THR A 60 -22.44 -8.33 7.22
N PHE A 61 -22.44 -7.37 6.29
CA PHE A 61 -22.81 -5.99 6.58
C PHE A 61 -24.32 -5.85 6.66
N TYR A 62 -24.80 -5.63 7.88
CA TYR A 62 -26.21 -5.49 8.18
C TYR A 62 -26.54 -4.13 8.76
N ARG A 63 -27.30 -3.31 8.02
CA ARG A 63 -27.66 -1.93 8.40
C ARG A 63 -26.43 -1.03 8.60
N ASN A 64 -25.90 -0.98 9.83
CA ASN A 64 -24.77 -0.12 10.23
C ASN A 64 -23.71 -0.86 11.04
N TYR A 65 -23.73 -2.16 11.10
CA TYR A 65 -22.71 -2.99 11.75
C TYR A 65 -22.38 -4.22 10.90
N VAL A 66 -21.29 -4.90 11.24
CA VAL A 66 -20.86 -6.14 10.60
C VAL A 66 -21.03 -7.27 11.61
N GLU A 67 -21.76 -8.29 11.21
CA GLU A 67 -21.87 -9.55 11.95
C GLU A 67 -20.79 -10.50 11.45
N TRP A 68 -19.85 -10.86 12.32
CA TRP A 68 -18.71 -11.68 11.99
C TRP A 68 -18.92 -13.13 12.40
N GLU A 69 -18.68 -14.04 11.44
CA GLU A 69 -18.62 -15.48 11.70
C GLU A 69 -17.35 -15.86 12.48
N ASP A 70 -17.30 -17.10 12.96
CA ASP A 70 -16.11 -17.67 13.57
C ASP A 70 -14.94 -17.75 12.58
N MET A 71 -13.73 -17.71 13.14
CA MET A 71 -12.51 -17.86 12.35
C MET A 71 -12.44 -19.25 11.72
N ARG A 72 -12.08 -19.27 10.42
CA ARG A 72 -11.88 -20.50 9.64
C ARG A 72 -10.44 -20.59 9.16
N VAL A 73 -9.84 -21.79 9.30
CA VAL A 73 -8.53 -22.09 8.71
C VAL A 73 -8.73 -22.44 7.23
N LEU A 74 -7.94 -21.85 6.36
CA LEU A 74 -7.96 -22.09 4.91
C LEU A 74 -7.02 -23.25 4.56
N GLY A 75 -7.45 -24.48 4.82
CA GLY A 75 -6.65 -25.68 4.52
C GLY A 75 -6.33 -25.87 3.03
N SER A 76 -7.13 -25.29 2.12
CA SER A 76 -6.88 -25.24 0.69
C SER A 76 -5.74 -24.26 0.31
N ALA A 77 -5.42 -23.29 1.16
CA ALA A 77 -4.33 -22.34 0.95
C ALA A 77 -3.00 -22.86 1.56
N LEU A 78 -2.70 -24.14 1.37
CA LEU A 78 -1.51 -24.79 1.91
C LEU A 78 -0.84 -25.66 0.85
N LEU A 79 0.44 -25.38 0.57
CA LEU A 79 1.28 -26.26 -0.23
C LEU A 79 2.07 -27.20 0.69
N PRO A 80 2.04 -28.55 0.50
CA PRO A 80 2.71 -29.48 1.38
C PRO A 80 4.19 -29.14 1.63
N GLY A 81 4.60 -29.15 2.90
CA GLY A 81 5.96 -28.82 3.33
C GLY A 81 6.31 -27.33 3.31
N HIS A 82 5.34 -26.45 3.02
CA HIS A 82 5.52 -25.00 2.98
C HIS A 82 4.61 -24.32 4.02
N ARG A 83 5.00 -23.14 4.45
CA ARG A 83 4.15 -22.20 5.20
C ARG A 83 3.53 -21.19 4.25
N SER A 84 2.31 -20.75 4.51
CA SER A 84 1.57 -19.80 3.69
C SER A 84 1.69 -18.39 4.28
N MET A 85 1.96 -17.39 3.43
CA MET A 85 2.21 -16.01 3.84
C MET A 85 1.64 -15.00 2.84
N ASN A 86 1.51 -13.73 3.27
CA ASN A 86 1.12 -12.59 2.45
C ASN A 86 -0.22 -12.80 1.71
N PRO A 87 -1.34 -12.99 2.41
CA PRO A 87 -2.64 -13.10 1.77
C PRO A 87 -2.94 -11.85 0.96
N CYS A 88 -3.36 -12.04 -0.30
CA CYS A 88 -3.73 -10.98 -1.22
C CYS A 88 -4.96 -11.43 -2.03
N PRO A 89 -6.19 -11.19 -1.51
CA PRO A 89 -7.40 -11.48 -2.26
C PRO A 89 -7.58 -10.49 -3.42
N VAL A 90 -8.12 -11.00 -4.53
CA VAL A 90 -8.59 -10.20 -5.66
C VAL A 90 -9.89 -10.78 -6.17
N TYR A 91 -10.89 -9.92 -6.41
CA TYR A 91 -12.20 -10.33 -6.87
C TYR A 91 -12.41 -9.95 -8.32
N ASP A 92 -12.83 -10.90 -9.13
CA ASP A 92 -13.24 -10.69 -10.50
C ASP A 92 -14.75 -10.41 -10.54
N GLU A 93 -15.12 -9.15 -10.65
CA GLU A 93 -16.51 -8.69 -10.71
C GLU A 93 -17.27 -9.24 -11.93
N PHE A 94 -16.56 -9.57 -13.03
CA PHE A 94 -17.19 -10.08 -14.27
C PHE A 94 -17.61 -11.55 -14.13
N THR A 95 -16.78 -12.37 -13.48
CA THR A 95 -17.04 -13.81 -13.34
C THR A 95 -17.60 -14.20 -11.98
N GLY A 96 -17.51 -13.30 -10.98
CA GLY A 96 -17.85 -13.63 -9.60
C GLY A 96 -16.82 -14.53 -8.92
N THR A 97 -15.59 -14.60 -9.46
CA THR A 97 -14.54 -15.45 -8.92
C THR A 97 -13.65 -14.66 -7.97
N LEU A 98 -13.51 -15.16 -6.77
CA LEU A 98 -12.58 -14.67 -5.76
C LEU A 98 -11.29 -15.49 -5.81
N PHE A 99 -10.16 -14.85 -6.07
CA PHE A 99 -8.83 -15.44 -5.96
C PHE A 99 -8.18 -14.99 -4.66
N LEU A 100 -7.64 -15.92 -3.88
CA LEU A 100 -6.77 -15.63 -2.75
C LEU A 100 -5.34 -16.03 -3.14
N PHE A 101 -4.53 -15.04 -3.49
CA PHE A 101 -3.11 -15.23 -3.73
C PHE A 101 -2.34 -15.25 -2.42
N PHE A 102 -1.26 -16.01 -2.39
CA PHE A 102 -0.33 -16.08 -1.27
C PHE A 102 1.03 -16.60 -1.75
N ILE A 103 2.07 -16.39 -0.96
CA ILE A 103 3.33 -17.09 -1.15
C ILE A 103 3.40 -18.31 -0.25
N ALA A 104 3.99 -19.38 -0.78
CA ALA A 104 4.29 -20.59 -0.02
C ALA A 104 5.82 -20.72 0.09
N VAL A 105 6.35 -20.71 1.31
CA VAL A 105 7.80 -20.71 1.58
C VAL A 105 8.20 -22.04 2.21
N LEU A 106 9.22 -22.70 1.66
CA LEU A 106 9.64 -24.03 2.07
C LEU A 106 10.11 -24.06 3.54
N GLY A 107 9.45 -24.86 4.35
CA GLY A 107 9.75 -25.09 5.78
C GLY A 107 9.81 -23.76 6.56
N HIS A 108 10.86 -23.61 7.37
CA HIS A 108 11.12 -22.40 8.16
C HIS A 108 12.24 -21.51 7.57
N THR A 109 12.51 -21.64 6.26
CA THR A 109 13.51 -20.83 5.58
C THR A 109 13.17 -19.34 5.70
N SER A 110 14.05 -18.55 6.32
CA SER A 110 13.81 -17.11 6.50
C SER A 110 14.04 -16.33 5.23
N GLU A 111 13.45 -15.13 5.12
CA GLU A 111 13.76 -14.17 4.06
C GLU A 111 15.26 -13.83 4.08
N SER A 112 15.82 -13.53 5.25
CA SER A 112 17.24 -13.21 5.39
C SER A 112 18.16 -14.31 4.82
N TYR A 113 17.81 -15.59 5.00
CA TYR A 113 18.58 -16.69 4.42
C TYR A 113 18.54 -16.65 2.89
N GLN A 114 17.37 -16.41 2.30
CA GLN A 114 17.21 -16.32 0.85
C GLN A 114 17.99 -15.12 0.29
N LEU A 115 17.91 -13.95 0.95
CA LEU A 115 18.63 -12.74 0.55
C LEU A 115 20.16 -12.95 0.57
N VAL A 116 20.67 -13.54 1.66
CA VAL A 116 22.10 -13.75 1.85
C VAL A 116 22.67 -14.79 0.89
N THR A 117 21.90 -15.83 0.58
CA THR A 117 22.36 -16.96 -0.23
C THR A 117 21.99 -16.86 -1.71
N GLY A 118 21.04 -15.97 -2.07
CA GLY A 118 20.44 -15.93 -3.40
C GLY A 118 19.67 -17.19 -3.77
N LYS A 119 19.24 -17.99 -2.77
CA LYS A 119 18.48 -19.25 -2.98
C LYS A 119 17.01 -19.01 -2.73
N ASN A 120 16.26 -18.77 -3.77
CA ASN A 120 14.81 -18.59 -3.70
C ASN A 120 14.10 -19.93 -3.50
N VAL A 121 13.35 -20.04 -2.40
CA VAL A 121 12.51 -21.21 -2.07
C VAL A 121 11.03 -20.83 -1.95
N THR A 122 10.67 -19.65 -2.45
CA THR A 122 9.31 -19.10 -2.42
C THR A 122 8.53 -19.56 -3.64
N ARG A 123 7.24 -19.85 -3.46
CA ARG A 123 6.29 -20.24 -4.50
C ARG A 123 5.16 -19.23 -4.59
N LEU A 124 4.74 -18.91 -5.80
CA LEU A 124 3.53 -18.12 -6.06
C LEU A 124 2.34 -19.08 -6.14
N CYS A 125 1.39 -18.91 -5.22
CA CYS A 125 0.23 -19.80 -5.12
C CYS A 125 -1.07 -19.00 -5.08
N TYR A 126 -2.18 -19.65 -5.47
CA TYR A 126 -3.52 -19.18 -5.19
C TYR A 126 -4.48 -20.35 -4.92
N THR A 127 -5.59 -20.03 -4.30
CA THR A 127 -6.83 -20.80 -4.25
C THR A 127 -7.97 -19.88 -4.67
N CYS A 128 -9.08 -20.39 -5.19
CA CYS A 128 -10.20 -19.57 -5.61
C CYS A 128 -11.54 -20.09 -5.07
N SER A 129 -12.50 -19.17 -4.97
CA SER A 129 -13.87 -19.41 -4.54
C SER A 129 -14.83 -18.76 -5.53
N THR A 130 -16.00 -19.38 -5.75
CA THR A 130 -17.10 -18.87 -6.58
C THR A 130 -18.39 -18.70 -5.79
N ASP A 131 -18.31 -18.80 -4.47
CA ASP A 131 -19.43 -18.72 -3.52
C ASP A 131 -19.11 -17.79 -2.34
N ASP A 132 -18.48 -16.65 -2.63
CA ASP A 132 -18.15 -15.60 -1.66
C ASP A 132 -17.32 -16.12 -0.47
N GLY A 133 -16.39 -17.06 -0.73
CA GLY A 133 -15.46 -17.59 0.27
C GLY A 133 -16.00 -18.71 1.14
N ASP A 134 -17.14 -19.31 0.79
CA ASP A 134 -17.67 -20.45 1.55
C ASP A 134 -16.91 -21.74 1.26
N THR A 135 -16.59 -22.00 -0.02
CA THR A 135 -15.73 -23.11 -0.42
C THR A 135 -14.56 -22.64 -1.27
N TRP A 136 -13.47 -23.38 -1.23
CA TRP A 136 -12.22 -23.03 -1.89
C TRP A 136 -11.66 -24.18 -2.71
N SER A 137 -11.14 -23.87 -3.89
CA SER A 137 -10.44 -24.82 -4.74
C SER A 137 -9.16 -25.36 -4.08
N PRO A 138 -8.63 -26.51 -4.52
CA PRO A 138 -7.26 -26.89 -4.18
C PRO A 138 -6.25 -25.81 -4.56
N VAL A 139 -5.12 -25.77 -3.84
CA VAL A 139 -4.01 -24.85 -4.13
C VAL A 139 -3.48 -25.06 -5.55
N THR A 140 -3.20 -23.93 -6.23
CA THR A 140 -2.54 -23.91 -7.53
C THR A 140 -1.20 -23.21 -7.40
N ASP A 141 -0.09 -23.90 -7.70
CA ASP A 141 1.26 -23.33 -7.77
C ASP A 141 1.51 -22.78 -9.18
N LEU A 142 1.66 -21.47 -9.28
CA LEU A 142 1.93 -20.73 -10.52
C LEU A 142 3.42 -20.51 -10.80
N THR A 143 4.30 -20.80 -9.86
CA THR A 143 5.71 -20.39 -9.90
C THR A 143 6.40 -20.76 -11.21
N LYS A 144 6.32 -22.04 -11.59
CA LYS A 144 6.96 -22.52 -12.84
C LYS A 144 6.30 -21.94 -14.08
N ARG A 145 4.97 -21.81 -14.06
CA ARG A 145 4.19 -21.40 -15.23
C ARG A 145 4.27 -19.90 -15.50
N VAL A 146 4.35 -19.08 -14.44
CA VAL A 146 4.31 -17.62 -14.53
C VAL A 146 5.70 -17.02 -14.42
N ILE A 147 6.48 -17.39 -13.40
CA ILE A 147 7.81 -16.82 -13.17
C ILE A 147 8.87 -17.57 -13.98
N GLY A 148 8.77 -18.91 -14.04
CA GLY A 148 9.67 -19.74 -14.84
C GLY A 148 11.14 -19.58 -14.43
N GLU A 149 12.00 -19.35 -15.43
CA GLU A 149 13.45 -19.21 -15.22
C GLU A 149 13.85 -17.91 -14.50
N THR A 150 13.04 -16.85 -14.60
CA THR A 150 13.29 -15.55 -13.93
C THR A 150 13.40 -15.70 -12.40
N ILE A 151 12.85 -16.76 -11.83
CA ILE A 151 12.98 -17.06 -10.38
C ILE A 151 14.45 -17.19 -9.94
N LYS A 152 15.37 -17.51 -10.86
CA LYS A 152 16.81 -17.64 -10.59
C LYS A 152 17.52 -16.29 -10.46
N GLU A 153 16.87 -15.22 -10.95
CA GLU A 153 17.35 -13.85 -10.88
C GLU A 153 16.86 -13.15 -9.60
N TRP A 154 15.94 -13.76 -8.88
CA TRP A 154 15.36 -13.25 -7.64
C TRP A 154 15.84 -14.05 -6.44
N ALA A 155 16.42 -13.39 -5.44
CA ALA A 155 16.80 -14.04 -4.17
C ALA A 155 15.55 -14.49 -3.40
N THR A 156 14.49 -13.70 -3.46
CA THR A 156 13.13 -14.01 -2.99
C THR A 156 12.14 -13.02 -3.60
N PHE A 157 10.85 -13.29 -3.44
CA PHE A 157 9.76 -12.39 -3.80
C PHE A 157 8.60 -12.56 -2.82
N ALA A 158 7.70 -11.59 -2.77
CA ALA A 158 6.45 -11.72 -2.04
C ALA A 158 5.33 -10.88 -2.68
N LEU A 159 4.11 -11.09 -2.19
CA LEU A 159 2.96 -10.29 -2.60
C LEU A 159 2.91 -8.99 -1.81
N GLY A 160 2.14 -8.06 -2.31
CA GLY A 160 2.08 -6.72 -1.88
C GLY A 160 1.66 -6.32 -0.49
N PRO A 161 1.28 -7.15 0.56
CA PRO A 161 0.06 -7.93 0.70
C PRO A 161 -1.20 -7.02 0.82
N GLY A 162 -2.30 -7.52 1.32
CA GLY A 162 -3.54 -6.76 1.51
C GLY A 162 -4.57 -7.14 0.46
N HIS A 163 -4.67 -6.43 -0.66
CA HIS A 163 -5.61 -6.78 -1.74
C HIS A 163 -5.04 -6.48 -3.13
N GLY A 164 -5.55 -7.22 -4.13
CA GLY A 164 -5.41 -6.90 -5.53
C GLY A 164 -6.65 -6.18 -6.06
N ILE A 165 -6.59 -5.70 -7.29
CA ILE A 165 -7.67 -4.93 -7.91
C ILE A 165 -8.05 -5.50 -9.27
N GLN A 166 -9.26 -5.17 -9.73
CA GLN A 166 -9.69 -5.35 -11.11
C GLN A 166 -9.80 -3.99 -11.79
N LEU A 167 -9.21 -3.86 -12.97
CA LEU A 167 -9.35 -2.67 -13.80
C LEU A 167 -10.66 -2.68 -14.57
N LYS A 168 -11.10 -1.54 -15.06
CA LYS A 168 -12.30 -1.42 -15.93
C LYS A 168 -12.19 -2.26 -17.19
N SER A 169 -10.97 -2.50 -17.69
CA SER A 169 -10.69 -3.40 -18.81
C SER A 169 -10.99 -4.88 -18.51
N GLY A 170 -11.20 -5.24 -17.24
CA GLY A 170 -11.33 -6.61 -16.76
C GLY A 170 -10.02 -7.23 -16.30
N ARG A 171 -8.86 -6.56 -16.54
CA ARG A 171 -7.56 -7.03 -16.07
C ARG A 171 -7.55 -7.12 -14.55
N LEU A 172 -7.10 -8.28 -14.03
CA LEU A 172 -6.84 -8.49 -12.62
C LEU A 172 -5.37 -8.14 -12.33
N LEU A 173 -5.12 -7.42 -11.23
CA LEU A 173 -3.77 -7.04 -10.79
C LEU A 173 -3.54 -7.52 -9.36
N VAL A 174 -2.39 -8.14 -9.13
CA VAL A 174 -1.92 -8.60 -7.83
C VAL A 174 -0.58 -7.93 -7.54
N PRO A 175 -0.50 -6.99 -6.57
CA PRO A 175 0.75 -6.31 -6.22
C PRO A 175 1.80 -7.29 -5.71
N ALA A 176 3.06 -7.04 -6.03
CA ALA A 176 4.18 -7.89 -5.64
C ALA A 176 5.49 -7.10 -5.61
N TYR A 177 6.52 -7.71 -5.04
CA TYR A 177 7.89 -7.21 -5.11
C TYR A 177 8.87 -8.38 -5.15
N ALA A 178 10.06 -8.14 -5.71
CA ALA A 178 11.13 -9.12 -5.77
C ALA A 178 12.47 -8.48 -5.44
N TYR A 179 13.34 -9.25 -4.79
CA TYR A 179 14.73 -8.90 -4.56
C TYR A 179 15.58 -9.41 -5.71
N HIS A 180 15.89 -8.54 -6.65
CA HIS A 180 16.73 -8.84 -7.81
C HIS A 180 18.18 -9.06 -7.39
N ILE A 181 18.81 -10.11 -7.91
CA ILE A 181 20.19 -10.45 -7.61
C ILE A 181 21.10 -9.62 -8.52
N GLU A 182 21.82 -8.66 -7.94
CA GLU A 182 22.82 -7.86 -8.64
C GLU A 182 24.13 -8.63 -8.78
N CYS A 183 24.51 -9.35 -7.74
CA CYS A 183 25.73 -10.16 -7.72
C CYS A 183 25.60 -11.31 -6.73
N LYS A 184 25.93 -12.54 -7.18
CA LYS A 184 25.88 -13.74 -6.32
C LYS A 184 27.14 -13.91 -5.45
N GLU A 185 28.30 -13.57 -6.01
CA GLU A 185 29.60 -13.74 -5.34
C GLU A 185 30.52 -12.56 -5.67
N CYS A 186 30.42 -11.49 -4.90
CA CYS A 186 31.30 -10.35 -5.03
C CYS A 186 32.40 -10.39 -3.97
N PHE A 187 33.62 -10.76 -4.35
CA PHE A 187 34.83 -10.70 -3.51
C PHE A 187 34.68 -11.42 -2.15
N GLY A 188 34.09 -12.61 -2.13
CA GLY A 188 33.83 -13.38 -0.91
C GLY A 188 32.77 -12.78 0.00
N GLN A 189 31.95 -11.86 -0.51
CA GLN A 189 30.79 -11.31 0.18
C GLN A 189 29.51 -12.08 -0.20
N LEU A 190 28.50 -11.93 0.66
CA LEU A 190 27.19 -12.50 0.49
C LEU A 190 26.48 -11.88 -0.73
N CYS A 191 25.45 -12.55 -1.23
CA CYS A 191 24.63 -12.10 -2.34
C CYS A 191 24.13 -10.65 -2.11
N GLN A 192 24.26 -9.81 -3.14
CA GLN A 192 23.73 -8.45 -3.15
C GLN A 192 22.43 -8.41 -3.94
N THR A 193 21.43 -7.77 -3.36
CA THR A 193 20.09 -7.72 -3.95
C THR A 193 19.50 -6.32 -3.84
N THR A 194 18.70 -5.95 -4.83
CA THR A 194 17.92 -4.70 -4.84
C THR A 194 16.44 -5.03 -5.00
N PRO A 195 15.58 -4.58 -4.08
CA PRO A 195 14.15 -4.88 -4.15
C PRO A 195 13.40 -3.87 -5.02
N HIS A 196 12.47 -4.37 -5.83
CA HIS A 196 11.57 -3.54 -6.62
C HIS A 196 10.15 -4.09 -6.63
N ALA A 197 9.18 -3.19 -6.52
CA ALA A 197 7.76 -3.47 -6.66
C ALA A 197 7.40 -3.73 -8.14
N PHE A 198 6.39 -4.56 -8.37
CA PHE A 198 5.79 -4.86 -9.67
C PHE A 198 4.38 -5.43 -9.46
N CYS A 199 3.72 -5.94 -10.50
CA CYS A 199 2.47 -6.68 -10.34
C CYS A 199 2.42 -7.95 -11.19
N PHE A 200 1.72 -8.97 -10.70
CA PHE A 200 1.17 -10.03 -11.53
C PHE A 200 -0.18 -9.58 -12.09
N HIS A 201 -0.51 -10.02 -13.30
CA HIS A 201 -1.76 -9.64 -13.95
C HIS A 201 -2.37 -10.77 -14.78
N SER A 202 -3.67 -10.70 -14.98
CA SER A 202 -4.42 -11.59 -15.88
C SER A 202 -5.40 -10.78 -16.72
N ASP A 203 -5.33 -10.97 -18.03
CA ASP A 203 -6.29 -10.44 -19.03
C ASP A 203 -7.37 -11.47 -19.40
N THR A 204 -7.37 -12.62 -18.73
CA THR A 204 -8.19 -13.79 -19.07
C THR A 204 -9.00 -14.29 -17.89
N HIS A 205 -9.41 -13.39 -16.99
CA HIS A 205 -10.19 -13.74 -15.80
C HIS A 205 -9.56 -14.88 -14.98
N GLY A 206 -8.22 -14.80 -14.77
CA GLY A 206 -7.48 -15.77 -13.98
C GLY A 206 -7.08 -17.08 -14.70
N GLN A 207 -7.42 -17.27 -15.98
CA GLN A 207 -7.01 -18.47 -16.71
C GLN A 207 -5.51 -18.48 -17.01
N THR A 208 -4.94 -17.31 -17.34
CA THR A 208 -3.50 -17.12 -17.55
C THR A 208 -3.02 -15.92 -16.76
N TRP A 209 -1.81 -16.05 -16.20
CA TRP A 209 -1.16 -15.00 -15.41
C TRP A 209 0.21 -14.67 -16.01
N ARG A 210 0.61 -13.41 -15.89
CA ARG A 210 1.90 -12.86 -16.29
C ARG A 210 2.35 -11.88 -15.22
N PHE A 211 3.55 -11.32 -15.35
CA PHE A 211 4.00 -10.19 -14.53
C PHE A 211 4.56 -9.07 -15.41
N GLY A 212 4.44 -7.84 -14.92
CA GLY A 212 4.95 -6.63 -15.55
C GLY A 212 6.41 -6.37 -15.19
N GLU A 213 6.94 -5.26 -15.70
CA GLU A 213 8.27 -4.79 -15.34
C GLU A 213 8.32 -4.25 -13.91
N ALA A 214 9.51 -4.31 -13.32
CA ALA A 214 9.76 -3.75 -12.00
C ALA A 214 9.68 -2.20 -12.03
N VAL A 215 9.19 -1.61 -10.95
CA VAL A 215 9.20 -0.16 -10.75
C VAL A 215 10.65 0.33 -10.73
N PRO A 216 11.08 1.16 -11.70
CA PRO A 216 12.45 1.66 -11.73
C PRO A 216 12.67 2.74 -10.67
N GLY A 217 13.90 2.86 -10.18
CA GLY A 217 14.32 3.93 -9.28
C GLY A 217 14.55 3.48 -7.85
N PRO A 218 14.00 4.17 -6.83
CA PRO A 218 14.28 3.84 -5.43
C PRO A 218 13.86 2.43 -5.05
N GLU A 219 14.58 1.81 -4.11
CA GLU A 219 14.19 0.54 -3.51
C GLU A 219 12.74 0.58 -3.04
N SER A 220 11.97 -0.42 -3.46
CA SER A 220 10.55 -0.52 -3.17
C SER A 220 10.16 -1.98 -2.92
N VAL A 221 9.43 -2.22 -1.85
CA VAL A 221 8.97 -3.54 -1.43
C VAL A 221 7.44 -3.56 -1.37
N GLU A 222 6.86 -4.04 -0.33
CA GLU A 222 5.40 -4.19 -0.15
C GLU A 222 4.63 -3.00 -0.72
N CYS A 223 3.76 -3.27 -1.69
CA CYS A 223 3.05 -2.23 -2.43
C CYS A 223 1.57 -2.56 -2.57
N GLN A 224 0.79 -1.53 -2.83
CA GLN A 224 -0.58 -1.63 -3.30
C GLN A 224 -0.82 -0.71 -4.48
N MET A 225 -1.86 -1.00 -5.26
CA MET A 225 -2.15 -0.33 -6.51
C MET A 225 -3.58 0.17 -6.55
N VAL A 226 -3.79 1.29 -7.23
CA VAL A 226 -5.11 1.90 -7.45
C VAL A 226 -5.23 2.33 -8.90
N SER A 227 -6.36 1.98 -9.54
CA SER A 227 -6.73 2.55 -10.84
C SER A 227 -7.32 3.93 -10.61
N VAL A 228 -6.71 4.95 -11.20
CA VAL A 228 -7.08 6.35 -11.03
C VAL A 228 -7.61 6.89 -12.35
N ASP A 229 -8.92 7.21 -12.37
CA ASP A 229 -9.51 7.97 -13.47
C ASP A 229 -9.25 9.45 -13.23
N GLU A 230 -8.86 10.16 -14.27
CA GLU A 230 -8.64 11.60 -14.27
C GLU A 230 -9.78 12.34 -14.99
N GLU A 231 -9.94 13.63 -14.72
CA GLU A 231 -11.01 14.45 -15.27
C GLU A 231 -11.01 14.51 -16.81
N ASP A 232 -9.84 14.39 -17.42
CA ASP A 232 -9.64 14.41 -18.87
C ASP A 232 -9.96 13.06 -19.56
N GLY A 233 -10.40 12.08 -18.78
CA GLY A 233 -10.75 10.73 -19.27
C GLY A 233 -9.54 9.79 -19.36
N THR A 234 -8.36 10.22 -18.97
CA THR A 234 -7.22 9.31 -18.86
C THR A 234 -7.35 8.42 -17.63
N ASN A 235 -6.77 7.21 -17.70
CA ASN A 235 -6.65 6.31 -16.57
C ASN A 235 -5.18 6.04 -16.29
N VAL A 236 -4.82 6.04 -15.02
CA VAL A 236 -3.45 5.80 -14.57
C VAL A 236 -3.47 4.76 -13.47
N LEU A 237 -2.61 3.77 -13.56
CA LEU A 237 -2.37 2.87 -12.44
C LEU A 237 -1.35 3.52 -11.50
N TYR A 238 -1.79 3.83 -10.28
CA TYR A 238 -0.98 4.36 -9.20
C TYR A 238 -0.46 3.23 -8.32
N CYS A 239 0.85 3.15 -8.12
CA CYS A 239 1.51 2.23 -7.20
C CYS A 239 2.06 3.01 -6.00
N ASN A 240 1.79 2.52 -4.79
CA ASN A 240 2.34 3.04 -3.53
C ASN A 240 3.09 1.93 -2.81
N ALA A 241 4.40 2.09 -2.66
CA ALA A 241 5.28 1.06 -2.15
C ALA A 241 6.04 1.49 -0.90
N ARG A 242 6.24 0.52 0.01
CA ARG A 242 7.13 0.64 1.17
C ARG A 242 8.57 0.84 0.73
N SER A 243 9.31 1.66 1.46
CA SER A 243 10.72 1.92 1.21
C SER A 243 11.53 2.05 2.51
N PRO A 244 12.80 1.65 2.54
CA PRO A 244 13.70 1.89 3.67
C PRO A 244 14.22 3.33 3.74
N LEU A 245 13.89 4.18 2.76
CA LEU A 245 14.45 5.51 2.58
C LEU A 245 13.73 6.62 3.38
N GLY A 246 12.83 6.24 4.29
CA GLY A 246 12.14 7.17 5.19
C GLY A 246 10.86 7.78 4.63
N TYR A 247 10.52 7.53 3.38
CA TYR A 247 9.31 7.98 2.70
C TYR A 247 8.76 6.88 1.78
N ARG A 248 7.46 6.91 1.51
CA ARG A 248 6.86 5.99 0.53
C ARG A 248 7.40 6.29 -0.87
N VAL A 249 7.46 5.26 -1.71
CA VAL A 249 7.70 5.39 -3.15
C VAL A 249 6.37 5.34 -3.87
N GLN A 250 6.12 6.29 -4.77
CA GLN A 250 5.04 6.19 -5.74
C GLN A 250 5.59 5.98 -7.15
N ALA A 251 4.87 5.24 -7.96
CA ALA A 251 5.12 5.08 -9.38
C ALA A 251 3.80 5.04 -10.15
N LEU A 252 3.83 5.47 -11.41
CA LEU A 252 2.66 5.52 -12.28
C LEU A 252 2.87 4.60 -13.48
N SER A 253 1.81 3.93 -13.92
CA SER A 253 1.79 3.19 -15.17
C SER A 253 0.62 3.67 -16.03
N LEU A 254 0.87 3.85 -17.34
CA LEU A 254 -0.11 4.28 -18.33
C LEU A 254 -0.57 3.11 -19.23
N ASP A 255 -0.11 1.90 -18.94
CA ASP A 255 -0.37 0.68 -19.71
C ASP A 255 -0.84 -0.47 -18.82
N ASP A 256 -1.64 -0.12 -17.79
CA ASP A 256 -2.29 -1.08 -16.89
C ASP A 256 -1.30 -1.99 -16.15
N GLY A 257 -0.13 -1.44 -15.76
CA GLY A 257 0.86 -2.13 -14.93
C GLY A 257 1.86 -2.99 -15.70
N ALA A 258 1.94 -2.87 -17.02
CA ALA A 258 2.97 -3.56 -17.80
C ALA A 258 4.34 -2.90 -17.59
N VAL A 259 4.40 -1.56 -17.65
CA VAL A 259 5.59 -0.75 -17.42
C VAL A 259 5.27 0.39 -16.45
N PHE A 260 6.18 0.67 -15.52
CA PHE A 260 6.06 1.80 -14.59
C PHE A 260 7.04 2.92 -14.95
N GLN A 261 6.59 4.15 -14.78
CA GLN A 261 7.46 5.32 -14.79
C GLN A 261 8.42 5.28 -13.60
N GLN A 262 9.47 6.12 -13.64
CA GLN A 262 10.45 6.27 -12.58
C GLN A 262 9.75 6.51 -11.23
N GLY A 263 10.02 5.64 -10.25
CA GLY A 263 9.54 5.80 -8.89
C GLY A 263 10.09 7.06 -8.23
N GLN A 264 9.29 7.69 -7.38
CA GLN A 264 9.68 8.89 -6.66
C GLN A 264 9.25 8.84 -5.20
N LEU A 265 10.05 9.45 -4.32
CA LEU A 265 9.75 9.54 -2.89
C LEU A 265 8.67 10.58 -2.62
N VAL A 266 7.66 10.19 -1.83
CA VAL A 266 6.54 11.05 -1.43
C VAL A 266 6.82 11.64 -0.06
N GLN A 267 7.30 12.88 -0.01
CA GLN A 267 7.69 13.58 1.22
C GLN A 267 6.55 13.73 2.25
N ARG A 268 5.31 13.68 1.80
CA ARG A 268 4.11 13.77 2.64
C ARG A 268 3.79 12.44 3.35
N LEU A 269 4.28 11.32 2.86
CA LEU A 269 4.01 9.98 3.38
C LEU A 269 5.30 9.41 4.00
N VAL A 270 5.46 9.65 5.29
CA VAL A 270 6.65 9.23 6.04
C VAL A 270 6.62 7.74 6.34
N GLU A 271 7.79 7.11 6.36
CA GLU A 271 8.00 5.73 6.79
C GLU A 271 8.59 5.67 8.19
N PRO A 272 8.18 4.71 9.03
CA PRO A 272 8.90 4.36 10.24
C PRO A 272 10.26 3.74 9.89
N ARG A 273 11.12 3.58 10.87
CA ARG A 273 12.41 2.88 10.68
C ARG A 273 12.17 1.51 10.02
N ASN A 274 12.88 1.23 8.93
CA ASN A 274 12.75 0.04 8.07
C ASN A 274 11.41 -0.06 7.31
N GLY A 275 10.60 0.98 7.33
CA GLY A 275 9.32 1.02 6.63
C GLY A 275 8.22 0.15 7.26
N CYS A 276 7.01 0.28 6.72
CA CYS A 276 5.86 -0.54 7.07
C CYS A 276 4.97 -0.73 5.84
N HIS A 277 4.22 -1.82 5.80
CA HIS A 277 3.15 -1.96 4.83
C HIS A 277 2.07 -0.90 5.10
N GLY A 278 1.50 -0.35 4.02
CA GLY A 278 0.38 0.58 4.06
C GLY A 278 -0.60 0.26 2.94
N SER A 279 -1.86 0.59 3.13
CA SER A 279 -2.92 0.27 2.19
C SER A 279 -3.46 1.49 1.47
N THR A 280 -3.81 1.32 0.20
CA THR A 280 -4.45 2.34 -0.63
C THR A 280 -5.72 1.82 -1.26
N VAL A 281 -6.77 2.66 -1.28
CA VAL A 281 -8.02 2.37 -1.98
C VAL A 281 -8.50 3.60 -2.73
N GLY A 282 -8.90 3.40 -3.99
CA GLY A 282 -9.51 4.44 -4.82
C GLY A 282 -11.03 4.43 -4.72
N PHE A 283 -11.65 5.59 -4.87
CA PHE A 283 -13.10 5.73 -4.91
C PHE A 283 -13.52 6.91 -5.79
N PRO A 284 -14.73 6.88 -6.39
CA PRO A 284 -15.21 7.99 -7.22
C PRO A 284 -15.41 9.25 -6.38
N ALA A 285 -14.90 10.39 -6.84
CA ALA A 285 -15.03 11.67 -6.15
C ALA A 285 -16.51 12.06 -6.01
N PRO A 286 -17.03 12.35 -4.80
CA PRO A 286 -18.41 12.78 -4.62
C PRO A 286 -18.59 14.19 -5.15
N LEU A 287 -19.33 14.36 -6.24
CA LEU A 287 -19.55 15.65 -6.92
C LEU A 287 -20.04 16.76 -6.00
N GLN A 288 -20.88 16.42 -5.01
CA GLN A 288 -21.45 17.38 -4.06
C GLN A 288 -20.40 17.93 -3.07
N LEU A 289 -19.34 17.17 -2.78
CA LEU A 289 -18.28 17.59 -1.86
C LEU A 289 -17.21 18.46 -2.51
N CYS A 290 -17.08 18.42 -3.83
CA CYS A 290 -16.11 19.28 -4.56
C CYS A 290 -16.36 20.77 -4.28
N HIS A 291 -17.62 21.22 -4.20
CA HIS A 291 -17.98 22.59 -3.87
C HIS A 291 -17.65 22.98 -2.42
N THR A 292 -17.93 22.07 -1.47
CA THR A 292 -17.74 22.33 -0.04
C THR A 292 -16.25 22.33 0.34
N LEU A 293 -15.45 21.44 -0.26
CA LEU A 293 -14.01 21.34 -0.03
C LEU A 293 -13.25 22.56 -0.54
N ASN A 294 -13.68 23.19 -1.65
CA ASN A 294 -13.10 24.44 -2.14
C ASN A 294 -13.20 25.58 -1.11
N HIS A 295 -14.26 25.63 -0.31
CA HIS A 295 -14.41 26.61 0.76
C HIS A 295 -13.59 26.28 2.02
N HIS A 296 -13.43 25.01 2.35
CA HIS A 296 -12.71 24.60 3.57
C HIS A 296 -11.20 24.50 3.40
N LEU A 297 -10.69 24.31 2.20
CA LEU A 297 -9.28 23.98 1.97
C LEU A 297 -8.43 25.18 1.53
N HIS A 298 -9.02 26.38 1.37
CA HIS A 298 -8.34 27.64 1.01
C HIS A 298 -7.33 27.58 -0.15
N GLN A 299 -7.35 26.52 -0.93
CA GLN A 299 -6.62 26.46 -2.20
C GLN A 299 -7.63 26.25 -3.32
N PRO A 300 -7.61 27.07 -4.37
CA PRO A 300 -8.39 26.80 -5.56
C PRO A 300 -7.89 25.46 -6.11
N ILE A 301 -8.76 24.46 -6.11
CA ILE A 301 -8.53 23.24 -6.89
C ILE A 301 -8.60 23.72 -8.33
N HIS A 302 -7.45 23.96 -8.96
CA HIS A 302 -7.37 24.52 -10.30
C HIS A 302 -8.10 23.67 -11.34
N HIS A 303 -8.33 22.40 -11.04
CA HIS A 303 -9.03 21.43 -11.88
C HIS A 303 -10.57 21.47 -11.78
N CYS A 304 -11.16 21.94 -10.67
CA CYS A 304 -12.63 22.07 -10.57
C CYS A 304 -13.23 23.31 -11.24
N ARG A 305 -12.46 24.20 -11.87
CA ARG A 305 -12.97 25.43 -12.50
C ARG A 305 -13.87 25.16 -13.72
N HIS A 306 -13.68 24.05 -14.42
CA HIS A 306 -14.53 23.70 -15.57
C HIS A 306 -15.95 23.30 -15.19
N TRP A 307 -16.14 22.73 -13.99
CA TRP A 307 -17.45 22.29 -13.52
C TRP A 307 -18.40 23.41 -13.12
N THR A 308 -17.88 24.54 -12.61
CA THR A 308 -18.68 25.68 -12.18
C THR A 308 -19.20 26.50 -13.36
N SER A 309 -18.54 26.48 -14.49
CA SER A 309 -18.98 27.22 -15.70
C SER A 309 -20.19 26.61 -16.38
N CYS A 310 -20.39 25.28 -16.30
CA CYS A 310 -21.52 24.61 -16.95
C CYS A 310 -22.83 24.70 -16.17
N MET A 311 -22.81 25.03 -14.87
CA MET A 311 -24.01 25.08 -14.02
C MET A 311 -24.58 26.48 -13.82
N THR A 312 -23.87 27.55 -14.20
CA THR A 312 -24.31 28.95 -13.99
C THR A 312 -25.08 29.56 -15.14
N ASP A 313 -25.15 28.92 -16.31
CA ASP A 313 -25.84 29.45 -17.49
C ASP A 313 -27.31 29.00 -17.66
N SER A 314 -27.97 28.50 -16.63
CA SER A 314 -29.38 28.07 -16.68
C SER A 314 -30.41 29.14 -16.35
N ASN A 315 -30.11 30.43 -16.51
CA ASN A 315 -31.07 31.51 -16.42
C ASN A 315 -31.08 32.34 -17.72
N HIS A 316 -31.67 31.80 -18.80
CA HIS A 316 -32.38 32.60 -19.81
C HIS A 316 -33.26 31.71 -20.72
N THR A 317 -34.58 31.86 -20.52
CA THR A 317 -35.74 31.83 -21.43
C THR A 317 -35.72 31.00 -22.73
N ASN A 318 -36.62 30.01 -22.75
CA ASN A 318 -37.51 29.59 -23.86
C ASN A 318 -36.98 29.52 -25.29
N SER A 319 -36.63 28.31 -25.74
CA SER A 319 -37.24 27.64 -26.91
C SER A 319 -36.56 26.28 -27.15
N PRO A 320 -37.27 25.22 -27.57
CA PRO A 320 -36.67 23.92 -27.80
C PRO A 320 -36.00 23.89 -29.17
N SER A 321 -34.68 23.88 -29.23
CA SER A 321 -33.92 23.51 -30.42
C SER A 321 -33.50 22.04 -30.31
N PRO A 322 -33.81 21.17 -31.28
CA PRO A 322 -33.48 19.77 -31.25
C PRO A 322 -32.08 19.57 -31.86
N ASN A 323 -31.04 19.60 -31.06
CA ASN A 323 -29.72 19.03 -31.38
C ASN A 323 -28.64 19.52 -30.41
N ILE A 324 -28.87 19.44 -29.11
CA ILE A 324 -27.81 19.52 -28.14
C ILE A 324 -27.25 18.10 -27.99
N LYS A 325 -26.12 17.80 -28.62
CA LYS A 325 -25.31 16.64 -28.26
C LYS A 325 -25.06 16.75 -26.76
N ALA A 326 -25.43 15.71 -26.02
CA ALA A 326 -25.05 15.59 -24.61
C ALA A 326 -23.54 15.94 -24.47
N PRO A 327 -23.15 16.74 -23.47
CA PRO A 327 -21.73 16.99 -23.20
C PRO A 327 -21.02 15.64 -23.06
N PRO A 328 -19.74 15.53 -23.50
CA PRO A 328 -19.00 14.31 -23.33
C PRO A 328 -19.11 13.86 -21.88
N ASP A 329 -19.35 12.57 -21.64
CA ASP A 329 -19.41 11.99 -20.31
C ASP A 329 -18.09 12.29 -19.58
N PHE A 330 -18.07 13.36 -18.78
CA PHE A 330 -16.95 13.67 -17.92
C PHE A 330 -16.88 12.55 -16.89
N LEU A 331 -15.79 11.79 -16.93
CA LEU A 331 -15.56 10.73 -15.98
C LEU A 331 -15.36 11.35 -14.59
N THR A 332 -15.98 10.75 -13.59
CA THR A 332 -15.77 11.12 -12.19
C THR A 332 -14.34 10.78 -11.80
N PRO A 333 -13.51 11.74 -11.38
CA PRO A 333 -12.13 11.46 -11.01
C PRO A 333 -12.07 10.54 -9.80
N THR A 334 -10.97 9.79 -9.68
CA THR A 334 -10.72 8.92 -8.55
C THR A 334 -9.92 9.66 -7.47
N TRP A 335 -10.45 9.70 -6.26
CA TRP A 335 -9.71 10.08 -5.06
C TRP A 335 -9.13 8.83 -4.39
N VAL A 336 -8.06 9.03 -3.60
CA VAL A 336 -7.37 7.91 -2.95
C VAL A 336 -7.26 8.14 -1.45
N VAL A 337 -7.61 7.11 -0.68
CA VAL A 337 -7.36 7.02 0.75
C VAL A 337 -6.17 6.09 0.99
N TYR A 338 -5.32 6.45 1.93
CA TYR A 338 -4.15 5.68 2.34
C TYR A 338 -4.09 5.53 3.86
N SER A 339 -3.79 4.34 4.36
CA SER A 339 -3.62 4.05 5.79
C SER A 339 -2.20 3.57 6.11
N HIS A 340 -1.61 4.11 7.20
CA HIS A 340 -0.22 3.81 7.57
C HIS A 340 0.10 4.30 8.99
N PRO A 341 1.06 3.67 9.72
CA PRO A 341 1.62 4.25 10.95
C PRO A 341 2.25 5.63 10.69
N THR A 342 2.04 6.56 11.60
CA THR A 342 2.40 7.98 11.39
C THR A 342 3.73 8.41 12.02
N TRP A 343 4.33 7.56 12.87
CA TRP A 343 5.61 7.86 13.51
C TRP A 343 6.80 7.43 12.65
N THR A 344 7.84 8.26 12.65
CA THR A 344 9.09 7.99 11.89
C THR A 344 10.03 7.01 12.59
N ASN A 345 9.92 6.86 13.92
CA ASN A 345 10.83 6.04 14.71
C ASN A 345 10.28 4.67 15.09
N ALA A 346 8.96 4.48 15.01
CA ALA A 346 8.28 3.26 15.41
C ALA A 346 7.00 3.08 14.63
N ARG A 347 6.52 1.84 14.52
CA ARG A 347 5.21 1.48 13.99
C ARG A 347 4.15 1.82 15.06
N LYS A 348 3.62 3.03 14.97
CA LYS A 348 2.74 3.60 15.99
C LYS A 348 1.79 4.63 15.38
N ASP A 349 0.60 4.75 16.00
CA ASP A 349 -0.45 5.70 15.68
C ASP A 349 -0.90 5.56 14.21
N LEU A 350 -1.85 4.65 13.97
CA LEU A 350 -2.37 4.41 12.62
C LEU A 350 -3.14 5.64 12.13
N GLY A 351 -2.68 6.22 11.04
CA GLY A 351 -3.27 7.39 10.41
C GLY A 351 -3.87 7.08 9.04
N VAL A 352 -4.84 7.89 8.66
CA VAL A 352 -5.49 7.86 7.35
C VAL A 352 -5.22 9.19 6.64
N PHE A 353 -4.85 9.10 5.38
CA PHE A 353 -4.53 10.21 4.50
C PHE A 353 -5.49 10.22 3.31
N LEU A 354 -5.72 11.39 2.73
CA LEU A 354 -6.55 11.60 1.55
C LEU A 354 -5.76 12.33 0.48
N SER A 355 -5.80 11.84 -0.76
CA SER A 355 -5.36 12.57 -1.94
C SER A 355 -6.52 12.75 -2.91
N LEU A 356 -6.68 13.98 -3.39
CA LEU A 356 -7.67 14.33 -4.43
C LEU A 356 -7.05 14.25 -5.83
N PHE A 357 -5.72 14.15 -5.92
CA PHE A 357 -4.97 14.06 -7.16
C PHE A 357 -3.69 13.23 -6.92
N PRO A 358 -3.78 11.90 -6.81
CA PRO A 358 -2.68 11.03 -6.36
C PRO A 358 -1.45 11.03 -7.28
N ARG A 359 -1.59 11.47 -8.55
CA ARG A 359 -0.44 11.69 -9.44
C ARG A 359 0.54 12.73 -8.88
N ASP A 360 0.04 13.75 -8.19
CA ASP A 360 0.85 14.76 -7.52
C ASP A 360 1.26 14.29 -6.10
N PRO A 361 2.56 14.06 -5.83
CA PRO A 361 3.04 13.62 -4.53
C PRO A 361 2.76 14.61 -3.39
N ASP A 362 2.52 15.89 -3.71
CA ASP A 362 2.21 16.93 -2.73
C ASP A 362 0.71 17.06 -2.43
N SER A 363 -0.14 16.34 -3.14
CA SER A 363 -1.61 16.36 -2.96
C SER A 363 -2.09 15.70 -1.68
N TRP A 364 -1.26 14.89 -1.02
CA TRP A 364 -1.62 14.15 0.18
C TRP A 364 -1.91 15.05 1.37
N ARG A 365 -3.04 14.80 2.02
CA ARG A 365 -3.53 15.50 3.21
C ARG A 365 -3.69 14.51 4.36
N GLY A 366 -3.43 14.95 5.57
CA GLY A 366 -3.48 14.09 6.75
C GLY A 366 -2.20 14.17 7.56
N PRO A 367 -2.04 13.23 8.51
CA PRO A 367 -2.96 12.14 8.84
C PRO A 367 -4.12 12.55 9.74
N TRP A 368 -5.24 11.86 9.63
CA TRP A 368 -6.18 11.68 10.74
C TRP A 368 -5.81 10.36 11.44
N VAL A 369 -5.45 10.43 12.71
CA VAL A 369 -5.11 9.23 13.49
C VAL A 369 -6.40 8.52 13.91
N ILE A 370 -6.61 7.30 13.44
CA ILE A 370 -7.79 6.47 13.76
C ILE A 370 -7.54 5.50 14.91
N TYR A 371 -6.28 5.28 15.28
CA TYR A 371 -5.86 4.48 16.42
C TYR A 371 -4.55 5.02 17.00
N GLU A 372 -4.54 5.31 18.31
CA GLU A 372 -3.32 5.71 19.05
C GLU A 372 -2.70 4.49 19.73
N GLY A 373 -1.39 4.34 19.59
CA GLY A 373 -0.61 3.25 20.17
C GLY A 373 0.13 2.41 19.14
N PRO A 374 0.76 1.30 19.56
CA PRO A 374 1.44 0.39 18.66
C PRO A 374 0.50 -0.10 17.56
N SER A 375 0.86 0.10 16.30
CA SER A 375 0.07 -0.29 15.13
C SER A 375 1.01 -0.55 13.95
N ALA A 376 0.67 -1.48 13.06
CA ALA A 376 1.55 -1.85 11.97
C ALA A 376 0.80 -1.97 10.62
N TYR A 377 0.72 -3.16 10.05
CA TYR A 377 0.09 -3.39 8.76
C TYR A 377 -1.40 -3.10 8.80
N SER A 378 -1.93 -2.59 7.71
CA SER A 378 -3.35 -2.32 7.54
C SER A 378 -3.80 -2.64 6.12
N ASP A 379 -5.09 -2.93 5.96
CA ASP A 379 -5.73 -3.03 4.67
C ASP A 379 -7.07 -2.31 4.66
N LEU A 380 -7.39 -1.65 3.54
CA LEU A 380 -8.56 -0.81 3.34
C LEU A 380 -9.51 -1.43 2.33
N ALA A 381 -10.81 -1.20 2.52
CA ALA A 381 -11.82 -1.48 1.50
C ALA A 381 -12.78 -0.30 1.39
N TYR A 382 -13.15 0.05 0.14
CA TYR A 382 -14.17 1.05 -0.15
C TYR A 382 -15.56 0.41 -0.12
N LEU A 383 -16.54 1.15 0.41
CA LEU A 383 -17.94 0.75 0.38
C LEU A 383 -18.87 1.96 0.33
N GLU A 384 -20.05 1.75 -0.23
CA GLU A 384 -21.16 2.70 -0.18
C GLU A 384 -22.16 2.25 0.88
N LEU A 385 -22.41 3.13 1.86
CA LEU A 385 -23.45 2.90 2.85
C LEU A 385 -24.83 3.13 2.20
N PRO A 386 -25.84 2.32 2.54
CA PRO A 386 -27.17 2.51 1.99
C PRO A 386 -27.69 3.93 2.30
N PRO A 387 -28.38 4.55 1.34
CA PRO A 387 -28.88 5.91 1.51
C PRO A 387 -29.91 5.98 2.65
N SER A 388 -29.84 7.03 3.45
CA SER A 388 -30.95 7.43 4.32
C SER A 388 -32.07 8.00 3.46
N PRO A 389 -33.35 7.97 3.90
CA PRO A 389 -34.44 8.54 3.14
C PRO A 389 -34.15 10.00 2.74
N GLY A 390 -34.07 10.25 1.42
CA GLY A 390 -33.81 11.58 0.85
C GLY A 390 -32.35 12.02 0.79
N ALA A 391 -31.38 11.14 1.14
CA ALA A 391 -29.95 11.40 1.02
C ALA A 391 -29.29 10.42 0.04
N PRO A 392 -28.22 10.83 -0.68
CA PRO A 392 -27.43 9.91 -1.51
C PRO A 392 -26.68 8.89 -0.64
N PRO A 393 -26.19 7.78 -1.24
CA PRO A 393 -25.29 6.85 -0.56
C PRO A 393 -24.09 7.58 0.05
N ALA A 394 -23.70 7.21 1.24
CA ALA A 394 -22.53 7.78 1.89
C ALA A 394 -21.29 6.95 1.58
N VAL A 395 -20.22 7.60 1.13
CA VAL A 395 -18.91 6.98 0.94
C VAL A 395 -18.31 6.63 2.29
N ALA A 396 -17.87 5.38 2.44
CA ALA A 396 -17.22 4.89 3.64
C ALA A 396 -16.03 3.98 3.29
N PHE A 397 -15.21 3.74 4.31
CA PHE A 397 -14.03 2.90 4.23
C PHE A 397 -14.01 1.96 5.42
N ALA A 398 -13.72 0.70 5.15
CA ALA A 398 -13.39 -0.27 6.18
C ALA A 398 -11.87 -0.38 6.27
N CYS A 399 -11.35 -0.56 7.48
CA CYS A 399 -9.92 -0.74 7.73
C CYS A 399 -9.74 -1.94 8.66
N LEU A 400 -8.92 -2.88 8.21
CA LEU A 400 -8.44 -4.03 8.98
C LEU A 400 -6.96 -3.78 9.31
N PHE A 401 -6.58 -3.78 10.59
CA PHE A 401 -5.24 -3.34 10.98
C PHE A 401 -4.68 -4.03 12.22
N GLU A 402 -3.37 -4.21 12.22
CA GLU A 402 -2.60 -4.70 13.37
C GLU A 402 -2.48 -3.61 14.43
N CYS A 403 -2.77 -3.95 15.68
CA CYS A 403 -2.65 -3.03 16.81
C CYS A 403 -2.50 -3.76 18.13
N GLY A 404 -2.27 -3.00 19.21
CA GLY A 404 -2.26 -3.54 20.56
C GLY A 404 -1.75 -2.57 21.63
N SER A 405 -1.86 -2.99 22.86
CA SER A 405 -1.45 -2.19 24.00
C SER A 405 0.04 -2.29 24.32
N LYS A 406 0.65 -3.44 24.04
CA LYS A 406 2.07 -3.71 24.30
C LYS A 406 2.87 -3.73 23.02
N THR A 407 2.35 -4.40 21.99
CA THR A 407 2.96 -4.49 20.68
C THR A 407 1.91 -4.29 19.60
N ALA A 408 2.32 -3.94 18.39
CA ALA A 408 1.43 -3.86 17.25
C ALA A 408 0.86 -5.23 16.81
N TYR A 409 1.27 -6.31 17.44
CA TYR A 409 0.94 -7.69 17.08
C TYR A 409 0.07 -8.40 18.13
N ASP A 410 -0.57 -7.65 19.01
CA ASP A 410 -1.46 -8.21 20.02
C ASP A 410 -2.83 -8.55 19.41
N GLU A 411 -3.29 -7.75 18.44
CA GLU A 411 -4.62 -7.84 17.86
C GLU A 411 -4.63 -7.44 16.38
N ILE A 412 -5.60 -7.95 15.62
CA ILE A 412 -6.07 -7.37 14.36
C ILE A 412 -7.48 -6.86 14.56
N CYS A 413 -7.66 -5.56 14.40
CA CYS A 413 -8.90 -4.85 14.59
C CYS A 413 -9.53 -4.42 13.26
N PHE A 414 -10.86 -4.35 13.25
CA PHE A 414 -11.66 -3.84 12.15
C PHE A 414 -12.42 -2.59 12.58
N CYS A 415 -12.46 -1.58 11.74
CA CYS A 415 -13.33 -0.41 11.91
C CYS A 415 -13.91 0.06 10.58
N ILE A 416 -14.99 0.84 10.64
CA ILE A 416 -15.55 1.56 9.48
C ILE A 416 -15.60 3.04 9.83
N PHE A 417 -15.27 3.89 8.87
CA PHE A 417 -15.40 5.34 8.94
C PHE A 417 -15.89 5.92 7.63
N THR A 418 -16.58 7.03 7.68
CA THR A 418 -17.11 7.72 6.51
C THR A 418 -16.11 8.72 5.94
N LEU A 419 -16.28 9.09 4.68
CA LEU A 419 -15.51 10.18 4.06
C LEU A 419 -15.71 11.51 4.81
N TYR A 420 -16.91 11.77 5.34
CA TYR A 420 -17.18 12.97 6.14
C TYR A 420 -16.35 12.99 7.43
N GLU A 421 -16.28 11.88 8.15
CA GLU A 421 -15.44 11.76 9.34
C GLU A 421 -13.96 11.97 9.00
N LEU A 422 -13.49 11.39 7.89
CA LEU A 422 -12.12 11.62 7.43
C LEU A 422 -11.88 13.11 7.17
N ILE A 423 -12.70 13.77 6.36
CA ILE A 423 -12.52 15.18 5.99
C ILE A 423 -12.59 16.11 7.23
N ASP A 424 -13.54 15.86 8.14
CA ASP A 424 -13.72 16.68 9.35
C ASP A 424 -12.54 16.59 10.32
N ASN A 425 -11.82 15.47 10.33
CA ASN A 425 -10.70 15.21 11.22
C ASN A 425 -9.33 15.39 10.56
N LEU A 426 -9.28 15.66 9.25
CA LEU A 426 -8.01 16.04 8.61
C LEU A 426 -7.47 17.34 9.23
N PRO A 427 -6.16 17.45 9.46
CA PRO A 427 -5.55 18.69 9.95
C PRO A 427 -5.89 19.84 8.99
N ARG A 428 -6.52 20.88 9.52
CA ARG A 428 -6.68 22.13 8.76
C ARG A 428 -5.30 22.69 8.54
N ASN A 429 -4.93 23.02 7.29
CA ASN A 429 -3.67 23.68 6.99
C ASN A 429 -3.55 24.95 7.85
N VAL A 430 -2.88 24.84 8.98
CA VAL A 430 -2.30 26.01 9.62
C VAL A 430 -1.23 26.46 8.61
N GLN A 431 -1.46 27.60 7.95
CA GLN A 431 -0.38 28.28 7.25
C GLN A 431 0.75 28.37 8.27
N LEU A 432 1.83 27.64 8.04
CA LEU A 432 3.09 27.88 8.72
C LEU A 432 3.48 29.28 8.33
N GLY A 433 3.02 30.24 9.15
CA GLY A 433 3.50 31.61 9.11
C GLY A 433 5.01 31.52 9.19
N GLY A 434 5.64 32.06 8.15
CA GLY A 434 7.07 31.95 7.98
C GLY A 434 7.84 32.50 9.17
N ASN A 435 8.35 31.62 9.99
CA ASN A 435 9.56 31.88 10.72
C ASN A 435 10.70 31.34 9.86
N LYS A 436 11.15 32.17 8.95
CA LYS A 436 12.49 32.05 8.37
C LYS A 436 13.49 32.14 9.54
N HIS A 437 13.84 31.03 10.13
CA HIS A 437 15.08 30.95 10.85
C HIS A 437 16.19 31.08 9.83
N GLU A 438 16.70 32.33 9.71
CA GLU A 438 17.96 32.62 9.09
C GLU A 438 19.05 31.68 9.62
N TYR A 439 19.43 30.72 8.80
CA TYR A 439 20.71 30.10 8.93
C TYR A 439 21.77 31.15 8.61
N LYS A 440 22.26 31.87 9.63
CA LYS A 440 23.45 32.71 9.53
C LYS A 440 24.61 31.84 9.08
N ARG A 441 24.91 31.92 7.78
CA ARG A 441 26.22 31.54 7.26
C ARG A 441 27.25 32.43 7.96
N GLN A 442 28.00 31.85 8.91
CA GLN A 442 29.27 32.44 9.34
C GLN A 442 30.29 32.24 8.21
N THR A 443 30.34 33.21 7.31
CA THR A 443 31.50 33.41 6.45
C THR A 443 32.47 34.28 7.25
N SER A 444 33.49 33.64 7.84
CA SER A 444 34.68 34.38 8.29
C SER A 444 35.40 34.91 7.05
N ARG A 445 35.35 36.24 6.88
CA ARG A 445 36.24 36.96 6.03
C ARG A 445 37.65 36.92 6.63
N THR A 446 38.60 36.37 5.90
CA THR A 446 40.00 36.81 5.94
C THR A 446 40.45 37.01 4.51
N SER A 447 40.60 38.30 4.20
CA SER A 447 41.31 38.79 3.05
C SER A 447 42.82 38.58 3.27
N GLN A 448 43.52 38.04 2.30
CA GLN A 448 44.81 38.58 1.86
C GLN A 448 45.30 37.89 0.58
N SER A 449 45.61 38.73 -0.30
CA SER A 449 46.33 38.85 -1.55
C SER A 449 47.44 37.85 -1.89
N CYS A 450 47.49 37.57 -3.19
CA CYS A 450 48.59 37.49 -4.16
C CYS A 450 49.83 36.63 -3.84
N THR A 451 50.16 35.68 -4.64
CA THR A 451 51.13 35.71 -5.72
C THR A 451 51.60 34.29 -6.07
N SER A 452 51.78 34.11 -7.34
CA SER A 452 52.38 33.05 -8.12
C SER A 452 53.63 32.35 -7.60
N ARG A 453 53.80 31.04 -7.83
CA ARG A 453 54.81 30.40 -8.71
C ARG A 453 54.98 28.92 -8.42
N HIS A 454 55.00 28.17 -9.49
CA HIS A 454 55.80 27.01 -9.91
C HIS A 454 56.52 26.12 -8.87
N ASP A 455 56.41 24.84 -9.18
CA ASP A 455 57.34 23.76 -9.40
C ASP A 455 57.23 22.53 -8.46
N ALA A 456 56.90 21.47 -9.10
CA ALA A 456 57.52 20.16 -9.29
C ALA A 456 58.05 19.34 -8.08
N GLN A 457 57.72 18.08 -8.20
CA GLN A 457 58.50 16.86 -7.81
C GLN A 457 58.31 16.23 -6.42
N SER A 458 57.67 15.05 -6.53
CA SER A 458 58.20 13.72 -6.14
C SER A 458 58.27 13.36 -4.67
N THR A 459 57.77 12.22 -4.45
CA THR A 459 58.32 11.03 -3.77
C THR A 459 57.42 10.46 -2.68
N ALA A 460 57.34 9.16 -2.76
CA ALA A 460 56.68 8.18 -1.95
C ALA A 460 57.00 8.24 -0.45
N ALA A 461 56.05 7.90 0.39
CA ALA A 461 56.31 7.12 1.63
C ALA A 461 55.05 6.42 2.12
N PHE A 462 55.20 5.12 2.24
CA PHE A 462 54.39 4.20 3.02
C PHE A 462 54.12 4.70 4.42
N HIS A 463 52.89 4.51 4.96
CA HIS A 463 52.72 3.93 6.30
C HIS A 463 51.26 3.55 6.61
N GLN A 464 51.11 2.26 6.88
CA GLN A 464 50.22 1.57 7.83
C GLN A 464 48.92 2.29 8.28
N VAL A 465 47.78 1.76 7.83
CA VAL A 465 46.50 1.97 8.49
C VAL A 465 46.11 0.74 9.29
N LYS A 466 45.99 0.94 10.59
CA LYS A 466 45.50 0.00 11.57
C LYS A 466 44.13 -0.53 11.22
N LYS A 467 44.01 -1.86 11.10
CA LYS A 467 42.73 -2.58 11.17
C LYS A 467 42.08 -2.32 12.53
N ARG A 468 40.99 -1.55 12.56
CA ARG A 468 39.99 -1.62 13.62
C ARG A 468 38.80 -2.43 13.12
N ARG A 469 38.58 -3.57 13.75
CA ARG A 469 37.48 -4.50 13.58
C ARG A 469 36.15 -3.76 13.77
N LYS A 470 35.30 -3.69 12.72
CA LYS A 470 33.84 -3.56 12.85
C LYS A 470 33.25 -4.98 12.96
N LYS A 471 33.21 -5.51 14.16
CA LYS A 471 32.28 -6.57 14.56
C LYS A 471 31.21 -5.85 15.38
N SER A 472 30.02 -5.65 14.84
CA SER A 472 28.74 -5.44 15.51
C SER A 472 27.79 -4.60 14.64
N LYS A 473 27.17 -5.22 13.65
CA LYS A 473 25.96 -4.69 13.02
C LYS A 473 25.06 -5.78 12.40
N LEU A 474 25.48 -7.04 12.45
CA LEU A 474 24.67 -8.13 11.90
C LEU A 474 23.70 -8.77 12.92
N THR A 475 23.84 -8.50 14.21
CA THR A 475 23.03 -9.15 15.25
C THR A 475 21.77 -8.34 15.63
N GLU A 476 21.68 -7.07 15.23
CA GLU A 476 20.52 -6.23 15.54
C GLU A 476 19.46 -6.15 14.42
N MET A 477 19.73 -6.68 13.22
CA MET A 477 18.73 -6.69 12.14
C MET A 477 17.74 -7.87 12.21
N CYS A 478 17.97 -8.84 13.09
CA CYS A 478 17.12 -10.03 13.20
C CYS A 478 16.07 -10.00 14.30
N SER A 479 15.92 -8.89 15.06
CA SER A 479 14.99 -8.87 16.20
C SER A 479 13.79 -7.93 16.05
N VAL A 480 13.57 -7.31 14.89
CA VAL A 480 12.39 -6.44 14.66
C VAL A 480 11.92 -6.59 13.22
N SER A 481 11.26 -7.67 12.93
CA SER A 481 10.35 -7.78 11.79
C SER A 481 8.96 -8.19 12.27
#